data_4bbf31b30169fa030e8d197464227f3e
#
_entry.id   4bbf31b30169fa030e8d197464227f3e
#
_cell.length_a   1.000
_cell.length_b   1.000
_cell.length_c   1.000
_cell.angle_alpha   90.00
_cell.angle_beta   90.00
_cell.angle_gamma   90.00
#
_symmetry.space_group_name_H-M   'P 1'
#
loop_
_entity.id
_entity.type
_entity.pdbx_description
1 polymer ?
#
loop_
_entity_poly.entity_id
_entity_poly.type
_entity_poly.pdbx_seq_one_letter_code
_entity_poly.pdbx_strand_id
1 'polypeptide(L)'
;MKLAALLWAALPMPALAQYTLYACGSSSKDYVVGARLPASGIFVRPADGEWRHAGFNHPAINAFDFDPRDPSVVYAAAGNGLLRVSEKGEQWKILTGSDVTELLDVAVDRNRPGTVYFAHTAGIQVSHDSGVTWSDASAGLRRKYTAALRVDSRRAGVLLAGTEQGIFRSEDGGASWKLAGAAGIQVLHIEQSPHDHCFWLASTEGSGLFVSRDCGATFESAGNLGVGRNVYDLAFDPASPDRIAVAGWGVGVTVSEDGGKTWQPRNSGLSSTNVWSVAFDPAHTGRMLAGVHEDAVYVSDDGGKTWRKDGLAGSSIFHMKFVPEAAK
;
A
#
# COMPACT_ATOMS: atom_id res chain seq x y z
N MET A 1 30.27 38.52 -45.40
CA MET A 1 29.25 37.61 -44.91
C MET A 1 29.74 36.95 -43.61
N LYS A 2 29.24 37.38 -42.47
CA LYS A 2 29.55 36.75 -41.16
C LYS A 2 28.43 35.79 -40.83
N LEU A 3 28.71 34.47 -40.77
CA LEU A 3 27.76 33.47 -40.24
C LEU A 3 27.70 33.66 -38.74
N ALA A 4 26.51 33.96 -38.23
CA ALA A 4 26.21 33.90 -36.82
C ALA A 4 25.81 32.45 -36.46
N ALA A 5 26.63 31.76 -35.67
CA ALA A 5 26.26 30.48 -35.09
C ALA A 5 25.27 30.69 -33.98
N LEU A 6 24.04 30.23 -34.15
CA LEU A 6 23.04 30.11 -33.07
C LEU A 6 23.46 28.93 -32.18
N LEU A 7 23.95 29.26 -31.00
CA LEU A 7 24.03 28.29 -29.89
C LEU A 7 22.64 28.02 -29.35
N TRP A 8 22.11 26.84 -29.60
CA TRP A 8 20.95 26.31 -28.90
C TRP A 8 21.39 25.92 -27.48
N ALA A 9 21.04 26.73 -26.49
CA ALA A 9 21.16 26.31 -25.11
C ALA A 9 20.13 25.19 -24.88
N ALA A 10 20.60 23.97 -24.67
CA ALA A 10 19.73 22.88 -24.21
C ALA A 10 19.18 23.25 -22.84
N LEU A 11 17.89 23.46 -22.74
CA LEU A 11 17.20 23.59 -21.46
C LEU A 11 17.45 22.29 -20.67
N PRO A 12 17.83 22.38 -19.39
CA PRO A 12 18.00 21.18 -18.58
C PRO A 12 16.65 20.43 -18.55
N MET A 13 16.68 19.17 -18.94
CA MET A 13 15.52 18.31 -18.73
C MET A 13 15.24 18.26 -17.23
N PRO A 14 13.95 18.37 -16.82
CA PRO A 14 13.63 18.20 -15.41
C PRO A 14 14.15 16.83 -14.95
N ALA A 15 14.86 16.82 -13.83
CA ALA A 15 15.32 15.58 -13.23
C ALA A 15 14.09 14.69 -12.98
N LEU A 16 14.14 13.45 -13.46
CA LEU A 16 13.10 12.47 -13.18
C LEU A 16 12.99 12.35 -11.66
N ALA A 17 11.75 12.37 -11.16
CA ALA A 17 11.50 12.18 -9.74
C ALA A 17 12.16 10.87 -9.28
N GLN A 18 13.01 10.97 -8.27
CA GLN A 18 13.60 9.79 -7.65
C GLN A 18 12.62 9.22 -6.63
N TYR A 19 12.57 7.91 -6.52
CA TYR A 19 11.72 7.22 -5.57
C TYR A 19 12.55 6.26 -4.72
N THR A 20 12.25 6.23 -3.44
CA THR A 20 12.72 5.17 -2.54
C THR A 20 11.61 4.16 -2.37
N LEU A 21 11.90 2.87 -2.60
CA LEU A 21 10.97 1.79 -2.34
C LEU A 21 11.04 1.43 -0.85
N TYR A 22 9.89 1.52 -0.19
CA TYR A 22 9.68 1.00 1.15
C TYR A 22 8.92 -0.31 1.08
N ALA A 23 9.27 -1.26 1.95
CA ALA A 23 8.57 -2.51 2.14
C ALA A 23 8.44 -2.82 3.62
N CYS A 24 7.34 -3.41 4.05
CA CYS A 24 7.24 -3.96 5.39
C CYS A 24 6.97 -5.46 5.34
N GLY A 25 7.56 -6.19 6.29
CA GLY A 25 7.43 -7.63 6.31
C GLY A 25 8.21 -8.31 7.43
N SER A 26 8.14 -9.62 7.42
CA SER A 26 8.77 -10.49 8.40
C SER A 26 9.62 -11.56 7.71
N SER A 27 10.83 -11.78 8.19
CA SER A 27 11.66 -12.89 7.77
C SER A 27 11.38 -14.07 8.70
N SER A 28 10.38 -14.89 8.31
CA SER A 28 9.86 -15.99 9.13
C SER A 28 10.29 -17.37 8.65
N LYS A 29 10.86 -17.48 7.46
CA LYS A 29 11.29 -18.77 6.92
C LYS A 29 12.34 -19.43 7.83
N ASP A 30 12.08 -20.68 8.18
CA ASP A 30 12.96 -21.50 9.03
C ASP A 30 13.22 -20.92 10.44
N TYR A 31 12.39 -19.95 10.89
CA TYR A 31 12.49 -19.39 12.23
C TYR A 31 12.14 -20.43 13.30
N VAL A 32 13.05 -20.63 14.24
CA VAL A 32 12.86 -21.50 15.40
C VAL A 32 12.60 -20.63 16.63
N VAL A 33 11.55 -20.93 17.39
CA VAL A 33 11.23 -20.24 18.65
C VAL A 33 12.41 -20.26 19.59
N GLY A 34 12.82 -19.07 20.08
CA GLY A 34 13.99 -18.91 20.95
C GLY A 34 15.29 -18.57 20.20
N ALA A 35 15.32 -18.64 18.87
CA ALA A 35 16.42 -18.12 18.07
C ALA A 35 16.39 -16.58 18.00
N ARG A 36 17.50 -15.97 17.58
CA ARG A 36 17.51 -14.53 17.29
C ARG A 36 16.52 -14.23 16.15
N LEU A 37 15.62 -13.26 16.37
CA LEU A 37 14.68 -12.83 15.35
C LEU A 37 15.44 -12.32 14.12
N PRO A 38 15.18 -12.87 12.91
CA PRO A 38 15.73 -12.34 11.67
C PRO A 38 15.28 -10.91 11.42
N ALA A 39 15.94 -10.23 10.49
CA ALA A 39 15.54 -8.86 10.11
C ALA A 39 14.08 -8.82 9.69
N SER A 40 13.27 -8.08 10.43
CA SER A 40 11.83 -7.92 10.23
C SER A 40 11.46 -6.47 10.52
N GLY A 41 10.43 -5.95 9.88
CA GLY A 41 10.02 -4.57 10.05
C GLY A 41 9.98 -3.83 8.73
N ILE A 42 10.60 -2.66 8.68
CA ILE A 42 10.68 -1.83 7.47
C ILE A 42 12.01 -2.07 6.76
N PHE A 43 11.92 -2.28 5.46
CA PHE A 43 13.05 -2.34 4.55
C PHE A 43 12.94 -1.19 3.55
N VAL A 44 14.07 -0.63 3.17
CA VAL A 44 14.17 0.48 2.22
C VAL A 44 15.17 0.15 1.13
N ARG A 45 14.81 0.53 -0.10
CA ARG A 45 15.69 0.47 -1.26
C ARG A 45 15.64 1.82 -1.99
N PRO A 46 16.70 2.63 -1.92
CA PRO A 46 16.86 3.81 -2.78
C PRO A 46 16.85 3.45 -4.27
N ALA A 47 16.61 4.41 -5.15
CA ALA A 47 16.52 4.20 -6.60
C ALA A 47 17.73 3.43 -7.17
N ASP A 48 18.95 3.79 -6.74
CA ASP A 48 20.21 3.18 -7.21
C ASP A 48 20.89 2.32 -6.12
N GLY A 49 20.12 1.85 -5.12
CA GLY A 49 20.64 1.19 -3.94
C GLY A 49 20.17 -0.25 -3.76
N GLU A 50 20.81 -0.91 -2.79
CA GLU A 50 20.43 -2.24 -2.32
C GLU A 50 19.41 -2.14 -1.19
N TRP A 51 18.72 -3.26 -0.90
CA TRP A 51 17.84 -3.39 0.24
C TRP A 51 18.62 -3.23 1.56
N ARG A 52 18.09 -2.41 2.44
CA ARG A 52 18.59 -2.26 3.81
C ARG A 52 17.44 -2.30 4.80
N HIS A 53 17.67 -2.87 5.97
CA HIS A 53 16.74 -2.82 7.07
C HIS A 53 16.75 -1.42 7.71
N ALA A 54 15.59 -0.84 7.94
CA ALA A 54 15.43 0.47 8.57
C ALA A 54 14.94 0.31 10.01
N GLY A 55 15.68 0.83 10.96
CA GLY A 55 15.34 0.84 12.38
C GLY A 55 15.56 -0.49 13.10
N PHE A 56 14.68 -0.81 14.05
CA PHE A 56 14.77 -2.02 14.86
C PHE A 56 13.89 -3.16 14.32
N ASN A 57 14.20 -4.38 14.70
CA ASN A 57 13.41 -5.55 14.31
C ASN A 57 12.01 -5.50 14.91
N HIS A 58 10.99 -5.51 14.05
CA HIS A 58 9.59 -5.57 14.44
C HIS A 58 8.82 -6.55 13.55
N PRO A 59 8.42 -7.72 14.04
CA PRO A 59 7.86 -8.78 13.19
C PRO A 59 6.43 -8.49 12.69
N ALA A 60 5.74 -7.56 13.29
CA ALA A 60 4.35 -7.24 12.99
C ALA A 60 4.17 -5.77 12.57
N ILE A 61 4.75 -5.39 11.43
CA ILE A 61 4.40 -4.16 10.72
C ILE A 61 3.56 -4.56 9.52
N ASN A 62 2.27 -4.19 9.53
CA ASN A 62 1.28 -4.63 8.57
C ASN A 62 1.15 -3.68 7.38
N ALA A 63 1.21 -2.37 7.62
CA ALA A 63 1.10 -1.34 6.61
C ALA A 63 1.87 -0.08 7.01
N PHE A 64 2.07 0.80 6.05
CA PHE A 64 2.64 2.12 6.31
C PHE A 64 2.13 3.14 5.27
N ASP A 65 2.12 4.41 5.67
CA ASP A 65 1.91 5.54 4.78
C ASP A 65 2.87 6.69 5.15
N PHE A 66 3.06 7.65 4.27
CA PHE A 66 4.02 8.73 4.46
C PHE A 66 3.36 10.10 4.48
N ASP A 67 4.00 11.05 5.18
CA ASP A 67 3.58 12.45 5.16
C ASP A 67 3.90 13.05 3.78
N PRO A 68 2.92 13.47 2.99
CA PRO A 68 3.18 14.01 1.65
C PRO A 68 3.95 15.34 1.65
N ARG A 69 4.04 16.02 2.79
CA ARG A 69 4.81 17.27 2.96
C ARG A 69 6.27 17.01 3.31
N ASP A 70 6.52 15.87 3.95
CA ASP A 70 7.83 15.38 4.29
C ASP A 70 7.88 13.86 4.10
N PRO A 71 8.21 13.40 2.88
CA PRO A 71 8.26 11.97 2.56
C PRO A 71 9.29 11.18 3.38
N SER A 72 10.17 11.85 4.13
CA SER A 72 11.07 11.20 5.07
C SER A 72 10.36 10.73 6.35
N VAL A 73 9.14 11.20 6.60
CA VAL A 73 8.30 10.80 7.73
C VAL A 73 7.31 9.73 7.29
N VAL A 74 7.43 8.55 7.87
CA VAL A 74 6.58 7.39 7.63
C VAL A 74 5.81 7.06 8.90
N TYR A 75 4.51 6.80 8.77
CA TYR A 75 3.67 6.22 9.81
C TYR A 75 3.49 4.74 9.53
N ALA A 76 3.75 3.88 10.50
CA ALA A 76 3.67 2.44 10.33
C ALA A 76 2.70 1.80 11.34
N ALA A 77 1.73 1.07 10.83
CA ALA A 77 0.77 0.29 11.60
C ALA A 77 1.45 -0.99 12.10
N ALA A 78 1.68 -1.08 13.40
CA ALA A 78 2.41 -2.17 14.01
C ALA A 78 1.58 -2.92 15.06
N GLY A 79 2.00 -4.13 15.41
CA GLY A 79 1.35 -4.94 16.42
C GLY A 79 1.30 -4.32 17.81
N ASN A 80 2.21 -3.40 18.12
CA ASN A 80 2.30 -2.71 19.41
C ASN A 80 1.95 -1.21 19.34
N GLY A 81 1.30 -0.74 18.29
CA GLY A 81 0.85 0.63 18.14
C GLY A 81 1.27 1.29 16.84
N LEU A 82 0.98 2.58 16.71
CA LEU A 82 1.39 3.39 15.57
C LEU A 82 2.81 3.91 15.78
N LEU A 83 3.69 3.61 14.83
CA LEU A 83 5.06 4.08 14.82
C LEU A 83 5.19 5.27 13.88
N ARG A 84 5.92 6.31 14.32
CA ARG A 84 6.44 7.35 13.45
C ARG A 84 7.92 7.11 13.23
N VAL A 85 8.28 6.93 11.97
CA VAL A 85 9.63 6.68 11.51
C VAL A 85 10.11 7.92 10.77
N SER A 86 11.28 8.44 11.09
CA SER A 86 11.88 9.61 10.44
C SER A 86 13.38 9.41 10.21
N GLU A 87 14.01 10.39 9.55
CA GLU A 87 15.43 10.36 9.23
C GLU A 87 15.85 9.06 8.53
N LYS A 88 15.05 8.66 7.52
CA LYS A 88 15.30 7.43 6.71
C LYS A 88 15.39 6.15 7.54
N GLY A 89 14.66 6.09 8.67
CA GLY A 89 14.59 4.93 9.53
C GLY A 89 15.51 4.98 10.76
N GLU A 90 16.18 6.10 11.02
CA GLU A 90 17.08 6.23 12.17
C GLU A 90 16.33 6.59 13.45
N GLN A 91 15.22 7.34 13.35
CA GLN A 91 14.41 7.72 14.51
C GLN A 91 13.05 7.04 14.47
N TRP A 92 12.66 6.48 15.62
CA TRP A 92 11.41 5.78 15.83
C TRP A 92 10.71 6.28 17.09
N LYS A 93 9.41 6.52 16.97
CA LYS A 93 8.57 6.91 18.09
C LYS A 93 7.24 6.17 18.04
N ILE A 94 6.81 5.55 19.13
CA ILE A 94 5.44 5.04 19.28
C ILE A 94 4.54 6.22 19.63
N LEU A 95 3.46 6.39 18.88
CA LEU A 95 2.53 7.52 19.01
C LEU A 95 1.26 7.19 19.78
N THR A 96 1.03 5.91 20.10
CA THR A 96 -0.16 5.43 20.79
C THR A 96 0.19 4.89 22.18
N GLY A 97 -0.81 4.79 23.06
CA GLY A 97 -0.66 4.13 24.35
C GLY A 97 -0.51 2.60 24.22
N SER A 98 -0.14 1.94 25.31
CA SER A 98 0.05 0.49 25.36
C SER A 98 -1.24 -0.33 25.26
N ASP A 99 -2.38 0.31 25.37
CA ASP A 99 -3.72 -0.22 25.19
C ASP A 99 -4.14 -0.30 23.71
N VAL A 100 -3.40 0.34 22.82
CA VAL A 100 -3.64 0.36 21.37
C VAL A 100 -2.67 -0.59 20.69
N THR A 101 -3.18 -1.75 20.26
CA THR A 101 -2.39 -2.83 19.66
C THR A 101 -3.05 -3.35 18.39
N GLU A 102 -2.36 -4.23 17.66
CA GLU A 102 -2.87 -4.93 16.48
C GLU A 102 -3.38 -3.97 15.40
N LEU A 103 -2.57 -2.97 15.06
CA LEU A 103 -2.89 -2.07 13.98
C LEU A 103 -2.77 -2.80 12.64
N LEU A 104 -3.76 -2.61 11.79
CA LEU A 104 -3.88 -3.30 10.50
C LEU A 104 -3.52 -2.40 9.33
N ASP A 105 -3.92 -1.10 9.39
CA ASP A 105 -3.63 -0.15 8.32
C ASP A 105 -3.47 1.28 8.88
N VAL A 106 -2.87 2.15 8.08
CA VAL A 106 -2.67 3.56 8.38
C VAL A 106 -2.85 4.40 7.13
N ALA A 107 -3.48 5.57 7.25
CA ALA A 107 -3.69 6.50 6.15
C ALA A 107 -3.43 7.94 6.58
N VAL A 108 -2.63 8.67 5.80
CA VAL A 108 -2.36 10.09 6.01
C VAL A 108 -3.27 10.92 5.10
N ASP A 109 -3.99 11.89 5.66
CA ASP A 109 -4.83 12.78 4.86
C ASP A 109 -3.96 13.84 4.17
N ARG A 110 -3.73 13.66 2.88
CA ARG A 110 -2.93 14.56 2.05
C ARG A 110 -3.55 15.95 1.90
N ASN A 111 -4.87 16.06 2.13
CA ASN A 111 -5.62 17.29 2.01
C ASN A 111 -5.73 18.06 3.34
N ARG A 112 -5.43 17.39 4.48
CA ARG A 112 -5.47 17.99 5.84
C ARG A 112 -4.15 17.75 6.56
N PRO A 113 -3.21 18.70 6.52
CA PRO A 113 -1.92 18.57 7.17
C PRO A 113 -2.02 18.18 8.64
N GLY A 114 -1.22 17.17 9.05
CA GLY A 114 -1.21 16.65 10.41
C GLY A 114 -2.34 15.67 10.74
N THR A 115 -3.24 15.39 9.79
CA THR A 115 -4.30 14.40 10.00
C THR A 115 -3.83 13.02 9.58
N VAL A 116 -3.85 12.09 10.54
CA VAL A 116 -3.46 10.68 10.38
C VAL A 116 -4.55 9.80 10.97
N TYR A 117 -4.93 8.78 10.24
CA TYR A 117 -5.86 7.75 10.68
C TYR A 117 -5.13 6.42 10.82
N PHE A 118 -5.52 5.59 11.77
CA PHE A 118 -5.16 4.18 11.77
C PHE A 118 -6.37 3.30 12.01
N ALA A 119 -6.30 2.09 11.45
CA ALA A 119 -7.30 1.05 11.59
C ALA A 119 -6.73 -0.11 12.41
N HIS A 120 -7.55 -0.68 13.28
CA HIS A 120 -7.18 -1.80 14.12
C HIS A 120 -8.39 -2.75 14.35
N THR A 121 -8.19 -3.81 15.11
CA THR A 121 -9.22 -4.81 15.37
C THR A 121 -10.46 -4.26 16.08
N ALA A 122 -10.34 -3.12 16.79
CA ALA A 122 -11.41 -2.48 17.53
C ALA A 122 -11.94 -1.18 16.88
N GLY A 123 -11.50 -0.82 15.67
CA GLY A 123 -12.06 0.31 14.94
C GLY A 123 -11.04 1.20 14.22
N ILE A 124 -11.35 2.47 14.16
CA ILE A 124 -10.54 3.50 13.52
C ILE A 124 -10.32 4.64 14.52
N GLN A 125 -9.12 5.14 14.58
CA GLN A 125 -8.81 6.36 15.32
C GLN A 125 -8.20 7.42 14.41
N VAL A 126 -8.39 8.68 14.79
CA VAL A 126 -7.87 9.84 14.07
C VAL A 126 -7.09 10.76 15.00
N SER A 127 -5.98 11.27 14.49
CA SER A 127 -5.23 12.41 15.04
C SER A 127 -5.29 13.56 14.04
N HIS A 128 -5.38 14.79 14.57
CA HIS A 128 -5.30 16.03 13.77
C HIS A 128 -4.02 16.83 14.05
N ASP A 129 -3.13 16.27 14.87
CA ASP A 129 -1.92 16.91 15.39
C ASP A 129 -0.66 16.03 15.22
N SER A 130 -0.63 15.27 14.11
CA SER A 130 0.48 14.40 13.72
C SER A 130 0.77 13.27 14.74
N GLY A 131 -0.28 12.79 15.43
CA GLY A 131 -0.21 11.66 16.35
C GLY A 131 0.08 12.04 17.81
N VAL A 132 -0.11 13.30 18.19
CA VAL A 132 0.02 13.73 19.60
C VAL A 132 -1.21 13.36 20.41
N THR A 133 -2.42 13.56 19.84
CA THR A 133 -3.68 13.16 20.46
C THR A 133 -4.52 12.32 19.50
N TRP A 134 -5.37 11.44 20.04
CA TRP A 134 -6.18 10.51 19.28
C TRP A 134 -7.63 10.53 19.74
N SER A 135 -8.56 10.35 18.79
CA SER A 135 -10.00 10.22 19.04
C SER A 135 -10.62 9.10 18.22
N ASP A 136 -11.70 8.51 18.73
CA ASP A 136 -12.45 7.46 18.00
C ASP A 136 -13.09 8.03 16.73
N ALA A 137 -12.91 7.34 15.62
CA ALA A 137 -13.46 7.66 14.31
C ALA A 137 -14.27 6.48 13.74
N SER A 138 -14.92 5.69 14.62
CA SER A 138 -15.60 4.43 14.26
C SER A 138 -17.13 4.52 14.34
N ALA A 139 -17.70 5.69 14.56
CA ALA A 139 -19.16 5.83 14.76
C ALA A 139 -19.95 5.35 13.53
N GLY A 140 -20.83 4.36 13.72
CA GLY A 140 -21.62 3.75 12.65
C GLY A 140 -21.05 2.43 12.10
N LEU A 141 -19.84 2.05 12.45
CA LEU A 141 -19.32 0.72 12.16
C LEU A 141 -19.90 -0.29 13.16
N ARG A 142 -20.67 -1.26 12.67
CA ARG A 142 -21.33 -2.27 13.53
C ARG A 142 -20.35 -3.27 14.12
N ARG A 143 -19.38 -3.71 13.31
CA ARG A 143 -18.22 -4.48 13.71
C ARG A 143 -17.00 -3.70 13.29
N LYS A 144 -16.05 -3.56 14.20
CA LYS A 144 -15.02 -2.56 14.10
C LYS A 144 -13.73 -3.10 13.50
N TYR A 145 -13.60 -4.41 13.27
CA TYR A 145 -12.42 -4.96 12.59
C TYR A 145 -12.27 -4.33 11.21
N THR A 146 -11.23 -3.54 11.05
CA THR A 146 -10.99 -2.74 9.84
C THR A 146 -9.61 -3.09 9.30
N ALA A 147 -9.59 -3.84 8.19
CA ALA A 147 -8.36 -4.34 7.58
C ALA A 147 -7.74 -3.34 6.60
N ALA A 148 -8.54 -2.47 6.00
CA ALA A 148 -8.09 -1.49 5.03
C ALA A 148 -8.67 -0.11 5.32
N LEU A 149 -7.87 0.94 5.14
CA LEU A 149 -8.27 2.32 5.33
C LEU A 149 -7.61 3.21 4.28
N ARG A 150 -8.40 4.00 3.55
CA ARG A 150 -7.88 4.94 2.57
C ARG A 150 -8.57 6.30 2.69
N VAL A 151 -7.79 7.35 2.53
CA VAL A 151 -8.29 8.72 2.37
C VAL A 151 -8.36 9.06 0.89
N ASP A 152 -9.45 9.70 0.48
CA ASP A 152 -9.57 10.21 -0.89
C ASP A 152 -8.46 11.22 -1.20
N SER A 153 -7.75 11.01 -2.31
CA SER A 153 -6.55 11.79 -2.66
C SER A 153 -6.85 13.27 -2.98
N ARG A 154 -8.12 13.63 -3.23
CA ARG A 154 -8.54 14.99 -3.60
C ARG A 154 -9.58 15.61 -2.70
N ARG A 155 -10.26 14.82 -1.85
CA ARG A 155 -11.36 15.28 -0.99
C ARG A 155 -11.02 15.07 0.47
N ALA A 156 -10.74 16.18 1.15
CA ALA A 156 -10.43 16.19 2.57
C ALA A 156 -11.56 15.57 3.41
N GLY A 157 -11.22 14.60 4.26
CA GLY A 157 -12.15 13.93 5.17
C GLY A 157 -13.11 12.95 4.50
N VAL A 158 -12.93 12.63 3.21
CA VAL A 158 -13.59 11.49 2.57
C VAL A 158 -12.69 10.27 2.74
N LEU A 159 -13.24 9.21 3.36
CA LEU A 159 -12.53 7.97 3.65
C LEU A 159 -13.33 6.76 3.19
N LEU A 160 -12.60 5.70 2.88
CA LEU A 160 -13.10 4.35 2.68
C LEU A 160 -12.47 3.41 3.70
N ALA A 161 -13.28 2.57 4.32
CA ALA A 161 -12.87 1.55 5.27
C ALA A 161 -13.32 0.17 4.78
N GLY A 162 -12.37 -0.75 4.67
CA GLY A 162 -12.60 -2.16 4.41
C GLY A 162 -12.70 -2.93 5.72
N THR A 163 -13.90 -3.45 6.00
CA THR A 163 -14.20 -4.15 7.24
C THR A 163 -14.60 -5.61 6.98
N GLU A 164 -14.79 -6.38 8.04
CA GLU A 164 -15.38 -7.72 7.96
C GLU A 164 -16.88 -7.71 7.52
N GLN A 165 -17.51 -6.53 7.45
CA GLN A 165 -18.92 -6.36 7.08
C GLN A 165 -19.15 -5.65 5.76
N GLY A 166 -18.07 -5.34 5.03
CA GLY A 166 -18.12 -4.67 3.75
C GLY A 166 -17.27 -3.41 3.67
N ILE A 167 -17.50 -2.64 2.61
CA ILE A 167 -16.86 -1.36 2.36
C ILE A 167 -17.76 -0.26 2.94
N PHE A 168 -17.20 0.54 3.84
CA PHE A 168 -17.86 1.71 4.42
C PHE A 168 -17.21 3.00 3.94
N ARG A 169 -18.03 4.04 3.75
CA ARG A 169 -17.59 5.37 3.35
C ARG A 169 -17.98 6.41 4.40
N SER A 170 -17.05 7.29 4.70
CA SER A 170 -17.25 8.53 5.48
C SER A 170 -17.04 9.75 4.61
N GLU A 171 -17.80 10.82 4.86
CA GLU A 171 -17.65 12.13 4.22
C GLU A 171 -17.27 13.25 5.22
N ASP A 172 -17.17 12.88 6.50
CA ASP A 172 -17.04 13.81 7.61
C ASP A 172 -15.80 13.54 8.50
N GLY A 173 -14.77 12.89 7.91
CA GLY A 173 -13.53 12.60 8.62
C GLY A 173 -13.61 11.44 9.59
N GLY A 174 -14.52 10.50 9.37
CA GLY A 174 -14.74 9.33 10.22
C GLY A 174 -15.75 9.55 11.34
N ALA A 175 -16.41 10.73 11.41
CA ALA A 175 -17.45 10.98 12.40
C ALA A 175 -18.71 10.13 12.17
N SER A 176 -18.96 9.73 10.91
CA SER A 176 -20.02 8.76 10.58
C SER A 176 -19.65 7.92 9.37
N TRP A 177 -20.20 6.70 9.30
CA TRP A 177 -19.91 5.74 8.25
C TRP A 177 -21.20 5.15 7.67
N LYS A 178 -21.22 5.00 6.33
CA LYS A 178 -22.32 4.38 5.59
C LYS A 178 -21.77 3.23 4.74
N LEU A 179 -22.51 2.12 4.68
CA LEU A 179 -22.17 1.00 3.81
C LEU A 179 -22.20 1.46 2.33
N ALA A 180 -21.10 1.23 1.64
CA ALA A 180 -20.94 1.56 0.21
C ALA A 180 -20.96 0.32 -0.70
N GLY A 181 -20.72 -0.89 -0.17
CA GLY A 181 -20.78 -2.12 -0.94
C GLY A 181 -20.20 -3.32 -0.21
N ALA A 182 -20.12 -4.46 -0.90
CA ALA A 182 -19.58 -5.74 -0.40
C ALA A 182 -20.21 -6.17 0.94
N ALA A 183 -21.52 -5.98 1.11
CA ALA A 183 -22.23 -6.21 2.37
C ALA A 183 -22.01 -7.64 2.91
N GLY A 184 -21.52 -7.78 4.14
CA GLY A 184 -21.24 -9.05 4.80
C GLY A 184 -20.00 -9.80 4.28
N ILE A 185 -19.18 -9.16 3.46
CA ILE A 185 -17.95 -9.71 2.89
C ILE A 185 -16.76 -9.02 3.52
N GLN A 186 -15.75 -9.78 3.96
CA GLN A 186 -14.51 -9.22 4.47
C GLN A 186 -13.70 -8.58 3.36
N VAL A 187 -13.36 -7.31 3.54
CA VAL A 187 -12.55 -6.50 2.61
C VAL A 187 -11.12 -6.46 3.13
N LEU A 188 -10.17 -6.81 2.26
CA LEU A 188 -8.76 -6.98 2.63
C LEU A 188 -7.90 -5.76 2.23
N HIS A 189 -8.20 -5.15 1.08
CA HIS A 189 -7.48 -3.98 0.60
C HIS A 189 -8.41 -3.05 -0.20
N ILE A 190 -8.12 -1.75 -0.20
CA ILE A 190 -8.81 -0.74 -1.01
C ILE A 190 -7.75 0.17 -1.61
N GLU A 191 -7.89 0.52 -2.89
CA GLU A 191 -6.96 1.45 -3.52
C GLU A 191 -7.68 2.38 -4.50
N GLN A 192 -7.19 3.62 -4.61
CA GLN A 192 -7.67 4.65 -5.53
C GLN A 192 -6.78 4.74 -6.75
N SER A 193 -7.38 4.84 -7.93
CA SER A 193 -6.60 5.07 -9.15
C SER A 193 -5.90 6.44 -9.09
N PRO A 194 -4.61 6.52 -9.42
CA PRO A 194 -3.89 7.79 -9.52
C PRO A 194 -4.33 8.63 -10.73
N HIS A 195 -4.97 8.00 -11.73
CA HIS A 195 -5.39 8.63 -12.97
C HIS A 195 -6.82 9.18 -12.92
N ASP A 196 -7.72 8.44 -12.25
CA ASP A 196 -9.12 8.82 -12.07
C ASP A 196 -9.51 8.68 -10.59
N HIS A 197 -9.66 9.81 -9.90
CA HIS A 197 -9.99 9.84 -8.48
C HIS A 197 -11.37 9.24 -8.14
N CYS A 198 -12.23 9.04 -9.12
CA CYS A 198 -13.52 8.36 -8.93
C CYS A 198 -13.45 6.86 -9.18
N PHE A 199 -12.32 6.35 -9.66
CA PHE A 199 -12.12 4.92 -9.84
C PHE A 199 -11.40 4.32 -8.62
N TRP A 200 -12.10 3.40 -7.95
CA TRP A 200 -11.60 2.65 -6.80
C TRP A 200 -11.77 1.16 -7.02
N LEU A 201 -10.84 0.40 -6.50
CA LEU A 201 -10.94 -1.05 -6.40
C LEU A 201 -10.79 -1.48 -4.94
N ALA A 202 -11.52 -2.53 -4.59
CA ALA A 202 -11.41 -3.21 -3.30
C ALA A 202 -11.27 -4.71 -3.52
N SER A 203 -10.39 -5.33 -2.76
CA SER A 203 -10.20 -6.78 -2.75
C SER A 203 -10.86 -7.39 -1.52
N THR A 204 -11.28 -8.65 -1.64
CA THR A 204 -12.07 -9.33 -0.61
C THR A 204 -11.55 -10.73 -0.32
N GLU A 205 -11.94 -11.25 0.82
CA GLU A 205 -11.74 -12.66 1.15
C GLU A 205 -12.76 -13.52 0.38
N GLY A 206 -12.27 -14.28 -0.58
CA GLY A 206 -13.04 -15.29 -1.32
C GLY A 206 -14.09 -14.79 -2.31
N SER A 207 -14.34 -13.46 -2.41
CA SER A 207 -15.39 -12.90 -3.28
C SER A 207 -14.85 -12.03 -4.43
N GLY A 208 -13.54 -12.05 -4.68
CA GLY A 208 -12.91 -11.33 -5.78
C GLY A 208 -12.79 -9.83 -5.54
N LEU A 209 -13.03 -9.05 -6.59
CA LEU A 209 -12.88 -7.60 -6.58
C LEU A 209 -14.23 -6.89 -6.61
N PHE A 210 -14.25 -5.72 -5.98
CA PHE A 210 -15.34 -4.74 -6.07
C PHE A 210 -14.81 -3.44 -6.67
N VAL A 211 -15.64 -2.79 -7.49
CA VAL A 211 -15.29 -1.57 -8.22
C VAL A 211 -16.26 -0.45 -7.89
N SER A 212 -15.71 0.75 -7.73
CA SER A 212 -16.47 2.00 -7.74
C SER A 212 -15.97 2.89 -8.87
N ARG A 213 -16.93 3.57 -9.55
CA ARG A 213 -16.65 4.59 -10.55
C ARG A 213 -17.38 5.90 -10.26
N ASP A 214 -17.94 6.00 -9.06
CA ASP A 214 -18.67 7.15 -8.54
C ASP A 214 -17.98 7.79 -7.33
N CYS A 215 -16.65 7.76 -7.34
CA CYS A 215 -15.81 8.32 -6.29
C CYS A 215 -15.98 7.63 -4.92
N GLY A 216 -16.19 6.31 -4.90
CA GLY A 216 -16.34 5.51 -3.69
C GLY A 216 -17.72 5.60 -3.04
N ALA A 217 -18.73 6.20 -3.72
CA ALA A 217 -20.08 6.29 -3.17
C ALA A 217 -20.77 4.93 -3.14
N THR A 218 -20.58 4.13 -4.22
CA THR A 218 -21.09 2.76 -4.29
C THR A 218 -20.02 1.82 -4.87
N PHE A 219 -20.07 0.55 -4.45
CA PHE A 219 -19.21 -0.51 -4.98
C PHE A 219 -20.07 -1.68 -5.47
N GLU A 220 -19.75 -2.17 -6.65
CA GLU A 220 -20.34 -3.37 -7.25
C GLU A 220 -19.28 -4.42 -7.53
N SER A 221 -19.68 -5.69 -7.69
CA SER A 221 -18.74 -6.76 -8.02
C SER A 221 -18.09 -6.50 -9.38
N ALA A 222 -16.77 -6.48 -9.43
CA ALA A 222 -15.99 -6.34 -10.67
C ALA A 222 -15.72 -7.68 -11.39
N GLY A 223 -16.39 -8.75 -10.93
CA GLY A 223 -16.18 -10.10 -11.43
C GLY A 223 -15.13 -10.88 -10.62
N ASN A 224 -14.91 -12.11 -11.05
CA ASN A 224 -14.21 -13.11 -10.27
C ASN A 224 -12.83 -13.42 -10.87
N LEU A 225 -11.77 -13.21 -10.07
CA LEU A 225 -10.39 -13.65 -10.39
C LEU A 225 -10.20 -15.16 -10.19
N GLY A 226 -11.26 -15.88 -9.90
CA GLY A 226 -11.32 -17.28 -9.52
C GLY A 226 -11.98 -17.46 -8.15
N VAL A 227 -12.94 -18.36 -8.08
CA VAL A 227 -13.73 -18.62 -6.86
C VAL A 227 -12.83 -19.08 -5.71
N GLY A 228 -13.06 -18.55 -4.51
CA GLY A 228 -12.42 -19.00 -3.28
C GLY A 228 -10.97 -18.57 -3.09
N ARG A 229 -10.51 -17.53 -3.79
CA ARG A 229 -9.13 -17.01 -3.68
C ARG A 229 -9.09 -15.67 -2.97
N ASN A 230 -8.13 -15.52 -2.07
CA ASN A 230 -7.93 -14.28 -1.34
C ASN A 230 -6.99 -13.37 -2.13
N VAL A 231 -7.45 -12.17 -2.42
CA VAL A 231 -6.64 -11.10 -3.01
C VAL A 231 -6.22 -10.18 -1.87
N TYR A 232 -4.93 -10.17 -1.55
CA TYR A 232 -4.40 -9.41 -0.41
C TYR A 232 -4.00 -7.99 -0.77
N ASP A 233 -3.52 -7.80 -2.01
CA ASP A 233 -3.02 -6.50 -2.43
C ASP A 233 -3.40 -6.20 -3.88
N LEU A 234 -3.48 -4.92 -4.20
CA LEU A 234 -3.74 -4.43 -5.56
C LEU A 234 -3.00 -3.12 -5.79
N ALA A 235 -2.56 -2.90 -7.01
CA ALA A 235 -1.84 -1.71 -7.42
C ALA A 235 -2.31 -1.23 -8.80
N PHE A 236 -2.45 0.09 -8.94
CA PHE A 236 -2.60 0.76 -10.22
C PHE A 236 -1.22 1.15 -10.77
N ASP A 237 -1.00 0.96 -12.06
CA ASP A 237 0.22 1.42 -12.71
C ASP A 237 0.20 2.95 -12.84
N PRO A 238 1.15 3.68 -12.23
CA PRO A 238 1.19 5.15 -12.35
C PRO A 238 1.51 5.64 -13.76
N ALA A 239 2.05 4.78 -14.64
CA ALA A 239 2.36 5.12 -16.02
C ALA A 239 1.25 4.76 -17.03
N SER A 240 0.26 3.92 -16.62
CA SER A 240 -0.79 3.44 -17.53
C SER A 240 -2.14 3.34 -16.82
N PRO A 241 -3.16 4.12 -17.22
CA PRO A 241 -4.46 4.14 -16.55
C PRO A 241 -5.23 2.82 -16.64
N ASP A 242 -4.94 2.00 -17.64
CA ASP A 242 -5.64 0.74 -17.88
C ASP A 242 -4.93 -0.47 -17.26
N ARG A 243 -3.69 -0.28 -16.77
CA ARG A 243 -2.93 -1.38 -16.17
C ARG A 243 -3.11 -1.44 -14.67
N ILE A 244 -3.51 -2.61 -14.19
CA ILE A 244 -3.76 -2.88 -12.77
C ILE A 244 -3.20 -4.26 -12.46
N ALA A 245 -2.61 -4.42 -11.29
CA ALA A 245 -2.14 -5.71 -10.80
C ALA A 245 -2.82 -6.06 -9.48
N VAL A 246 -3.03 -7.34 -9.25
CA VAL A 246 -3.45 -7.89 -7.96
C VAL A 246 -2.53 -9.01 -7.55
N ALA A 247 -2.40 -9.19 -6.23
CA ALA A 247 -1.63 -10.28 -5.62
C ALA A 247 -2.46 -11.00 -4.57
N GLY A 248 -2.27 -12.32 -4.44
CA GLY A 248 -3.03 -13.09 -3.46
C GLY A 248 -2.58 -14.51 -3.26
N TRP A 249 -3.20 -15.19 -2.30
CA TRP A 249 -2.90 -16.58 -1.96
C TRP A 249 -3.48 -17.55 -2.99
N GLY A 250 -2.61 -18.30 -3.64
CA GLY A 250 -2.97 -19.16 -4.77
C GLY A 250 -3.35 -18.40 -6.04
N VAL A 251 -3.35 -17.07 -6.01
CA VAL A 251 -3.58 -16.16 -7.15
C VAL A 251 -2.28 -15.84 -7.86
N GLY A 252 -1.19 -15.74 -7.09
CA GLY A 252 0.06 -15.19 -7.61
C GLY A 252 -0.09 -13.70 -7.92
N VAL A 253 0.53 -13.28 -9.02
CA VAL A 253 0.31 -11.97 -9.63
C VAL A 253 -0.60 -12.13 -10.84
N THR A 254 -1.64 -11.32 -10.91
CA THR A 254 -2.59 -11.31 -12.03
C THR A 254 -2.76 -9.86 -12.49
N VAL A 255 -2.67 -9.62 -13.80
CA VAL A 255 -2.63 -8.28 -14.38
C VAL A 255 -3.79 -8.05 -15.33
N SER A 256 -4.42 -6.89 -15.25
CA SER A 256 -5.32 -6.34 -16.25
C SER A 256 -4.60 -5.28 -17.08
N GLU A 257 -4.89 -5.23 -18.37
CA GLU A 257 -4.41 -4.21 -19.31
C GLU A 257 -5.56 -3.37 -19.90
N ASP A 258 -6.78 -3.53 -19.37
CA ASP A 258 -8.02 -2.95 -19.93
C ASP A 258 -8.91 -2.30 -18.84
N GLY A 259 -8.31 -1.81 -17.75
CA GLY A 259 -8.99 -1.12 -16.67
C GLY A 259 -9.81 -2.06 -15.78
N GLY A 260 -9.37 -3.30 -15.63
CA GLY A 260 -9.97 -4.30 -14.74
C GLY A 260 -11.09 -5.12 -15.37
N LYS A 261 -11.29 -5.05 -16.70
CA LYS A 261 -12.33 -5.82 -17.40
C LYS A 261 -11.92 -7.29 -17.61
N THR A 262 -10.66 -7.52 -17.98
CA THR A 262 -10.09 -8.86 -18.12
C THR A 262 -8.79 -8.99 -17.33
N TRP A 263 -8.48 -10.19 -16.87
CA TRP A 263 -7.36 -10.47 -16.00
C TRP A 263 -6.55 -11.68 -16.49
N GLN A 264 -5.22 -11.56 -16.46
CA GLN A 264 -4.31 -12.60 -16.91
C GLN A 264 -3.29 -12.92 -15.83
N PRO A 265 -3.17 -14.19 -15.38
CA PRO A 265 -2.11 -14.63 -14.48
C PRO A 265 -0.72 -14.41 -15.11
N ARG A 266 0.21 -13.86 -14.33
CA ARG A 266 1.59 -13.60 -14.75
C ARG A 266 2.54 -14.10 -13.66
N ASN A 267 2.79 -15.40 -13.62
CA ASN A 267 3.53 -16.07 -12.54
C ASN A 267 4.83 -16.76 -12.99
N SER A 268 5.22 -16.61 -14.26
CA SER A 268 6.42 -17.28 -14.79
C SER A 268 7.69 -16.79 -14.09
N GLY A 269 8.40 -17.68 -13.42
CA GLY A 269 9.61 -17.37 -12.62
C GLY A 269 9.36 -17.12 -11.15
N LEU A 270 8.10 -16.95 -10.67
CA LEU A 270 7.79 -16.99 -9.23
C LEU A 270 7.94 -18.40 -8.69
N SER A 271 8.47 -18.54 -7.48
CA SER A 271 8.60 -19.83 -6.79
C SER A 271 7.27 -20.37 -6.28
N SER A 272 6.28 -19.51 -6.07
CA SER A 272 4.97 -19.84 -5.53
C SER A 272 3.92 -18.82 -6.02
N THR A 273 2.65 -19.23 -6.03
CA THR A 273 1.51 -18.33 -6.24
C THR A 273 0.93 -17.77 -4.95
N ASN A 274 1.63 -17.90 -3.83
CA ASN A 274 1.28 -17.25 -2.58
C ASN A 274 2.03 -15.93 -2.49
N VAL A 275 1.38 -14.85 -2.96
CA VAL A 275 1.96 -13.51 -3.07
C VAL A 275 1.19 -12.57 -2.16
N TRP A 276 1.93 -11.87 -1.28
CA TRP A 276 1.34 -10.93 -0.33
C TRP A 276 1.12 -9.53 -0.90
N SER A 277 2.08 -9.06 -1.69
CA SER A 277 2.09 -7.66 -2.15
C SER A 277 2.59 -7.53 -3.58
N VAL A 278 2.13 -6.49 -4.28
CA VAL A 278 2.54 -6.11 -5.63
C VAL A 278 2.66 -4.60 -5.75
N ALA A 279 3.65 -4.11 -6.49
CA ALA A 279 3.82 -2.69 -6.75
C ALA A 279 4.34 -2.45 -8.17
N PHE A 280 3.93 -1.31 -8.76
CA PHE A 280 4.54 -0.79 -10.00
C PHE A 280 5.60 0.24 -9.66
N ASP A 281 6.72 0.19 -10.38
CA ASP A 281 7.79 1.18 -10.26
C ASP A 281 7.42 2.45 -11.06
N PRO A 282 7.20 3.59 -10.40
CA PRO A 282 6.81 4.82 -11.10
C PRO A 282 7.94 5.43 -11.96
N ALA A 283 9.19 5.04 -11.72
CA ALA A 283 10.34 5.52 -12.49
C ALA A 283 10.64 4.65 -13.73
N HIS A 284 10.15 3.41 -13.78
CA HIS A 284 10.46 2.46 -14.84
C HIS A 284 9.21 1.79 -15.37
N THR A 285 8.74 2.26 -16.53
CA THR A 285 7.55 1.70 -17.20
C THR A 285 7.69 0.19 -17.41
N GLY A 286 6.70 -0.58 -16.96
CA GLY A 286 6.68 -2.03 -17.06
C GLY A 286 7.43 -2.77 -15.96
N ARG A 287 8.16 -2.07 -15.09
CA ARG A 287 8.77 -2.70 -13.92
C ARG A 287 7.75 -2.89 -12.81
N MET A 288 7.73 -4.09 -12.27
CA MET A 288 6.87 -4.51 -11.17
C MET A 288 7.67 -5.25 -10.11
N LEU A 289 7.18 -5.20 -8.87
CA LEU A 289 7.71 -5.99 -7.76
C LEU A 289 6.59 -6.84 -7.15
N ALA A 290 6.97 -8.00 -6.62
CA ALA A 290 6.05 -8.91 -5.94
C ALA A 290 6.71 -9.52 -4.70
N GLY A 291 5.99 -9.51 -3.56
CA GLY A 291 6.42 -10.15 -2.31
C GLY A 291 5.88 -11.56 -2.20
N VAL A 292 6.71 -12.58 -2.47
CA VAL A 292 6.33 -13.99 -2.37
C VAL A 292 6.49 -14.48 -0.94
N HIS A 293 5.49 -15.21 -0.44
CA HIS A 293 5.44 -15.71 0.93
C HIS A 293 6.66 -16.57 1.28
N GLU A 294 7.32 -16.23 2.38
CA GLU A 294 8.50 -16.92 2.94
C GLU A 294 9.61 -17.23 1.93
N ASP A 295 9.70 -16.37 0.89
CA ASP A 295 10.73 -16.58 -0.12
C ASP A 295 11.57 -15.32 -0.39
N ALA A 296 11.02 -14.33 -1.11
CA ALA A 296 11.77 -13.12 -1.48
C ALA A 296 10.86 -12.02 -2.05
N VAL A 297 11.42 -10.84 -2.28
CA VAL A 297 10.91 -9.91 -3.28
C VAL A 297 11.39 -10.35 -4.66
N TYR A 298 10.49 -10.32 -5.62
CA TYR A 298 10.74 -10.58 -7.03
C TYR A 298 10.55 -9.29 -7.83
N VAL A 299 11.30 -9.17 -8.91
CA VAL A 299 11.17 -8.08 -9.88
C VAL A 299 10.89 -8.62 -11.26
N SER A 300 10.04 -7.90 -11.99
CA SER A 300 9.78 -8.07 -13.42
C SER A 300 10.09 -6.76 -14.12
N ASP A 301 10.74 -6.81 -15.29
CA ASP A 301 10.98 -5.64 -16.14
C ASP A 301 10.10 -5.66 -17.41
N ASP A 302 9.18 -6.62 -17.55
CA ASP A 302 8.36 -6.87 -18.75
C ASP A 302 6.85 -6.88 -18.47
N GLY A 303 6.42 -6.18 -17.42
CA GLY A 303 5.01 -6.06 -17.00
C GLY A 303 4.48 -7.32 -16.35
N GLY A 304 5.30 -8.05 -15.63
CA GLY A 304 4.94 -9.25 -14.90
C GLY A 304 5.01 -10.54 -15.72
N LYS A 305 5.44 -10.49 -16.98
CA LYS A 305 5.50 -11.70 -17.84
C LYS A 305 6.54 -12.68 -17.34
N THR A 306 7.69 -12.18 -16.88
CA THR A 306 8.75 -12.98 -16.27
C THR A 306 9.26 -12.34 -14.98
N TRP A 307 9.61 -13.18 -14.00
CA TRP A 307 10.04 -12.75 -12.68
C TRP A 307 11.40 -13.35 -12.31
N ARG A 308 12.21 -12.57 -11.60
CA ARG A 308 13.46 -13.01 -10.98
C ARG A 308 13.55 -12.51 -9.55
N LYS A 309 14.29 -13.22 -8.68
CA LYS A 309 14.53 -12.76 -7.31
C LYS A 309 15.31 -11.44 -7.31
N ASP A 310 14.90 -10.52 -6.43
CA ASP A 310 15.48 -9.19 -6.29
C ASP A 310 16.13 -8.98 -4.91
N GLY A 311 15.62 -9.61 -3.85
CA GLY A 311 16.19 -9.50 -2.52
C GLY A 311 15.26 -9.96 -1.40
N LEU A 312 15.65 -9.67 -0.16
CA LEU A 312 14.93 -10.02 1.07
C LEU A 312 14.58 -11.51 1.15
N ALA A 313 15.58 -12.36 0.89
CA ALA A 313 15.42 -13.81 0.92
C ALA A 313 14.90 -14.32 2.28
N GLY A 314 13.94 -15.25 2.25
CA GLY A 314 13.29 -15.85 3.42
C GLY A 314 12.21 -14.97 4.05
N SER A 315 11.82 -13.85 3.44
CA SER A 315 10.81 -12.95 4.01
C SER A 315 9.44 -13.06 3.35
N SER A 316 8.42 -12.67 4.11
CA SER A 316 7.07 -12.36 3.64
C SER A 316 6.89 -10.85 3.68
N ILE A 317 6.67 -10.23 2.53
CA ILE A 317 6.50 -8.78 2.40
C ILE A 317 5.02 -8.46 2.25
N PHE A 318 4.45 -7.82 3.27
CA PHE A 318 3.02 -7.58 3.40
C PHE A 318 2.54 -6.35 2.62
N HIS A 319 3.39 -5.32 2.53
CA HIS A 319 3.07 -4.09 1.80
C HIS A 319 4.33 -3.47 1.21
N MET A 320 4.21 -2.90 0.01
CA MET A 320 5.28 -2.17 -0.70
C MET A 320 4.74 -0.85 -1.25
N LYS A 321 5.54 0.21 -1.14
CA LYS A 321 5.17 1.52 -1.68
C LYS A 321 6.39 2.31 -2.13
N PHE A 322 6.30 2.91 -3.31
CA PHE A 322 7.27 3.89 -3.77
C PHE A 322 6.96 5.25 -3.17
N VAL A 323 7.92 5.81 -2.47
CA VAL A 323 7.85 7.12 -1.82
C VAL A 323 8.73 8.08 -2.61
N PRO A 324 8.20 9.21 -3.09
CA PRO A 324 9.01 10.19 -3.81
C PRO A 324 10.06 10.77 -2.87
N GLU A 325 11.29 10.91 -3.35
CA GLU A 325 12.33 11.62 -2.60
C GLU A 325 12.03 13.12 -2.58
N ALA A 326 12.31 13.77 -1.45
CA ALA A 326 12.19 15.22 -1.37
C ALA A 326 13.11 15.86 -2.41
N ALA A 327 12.61 16.84 -3.15
CA ALA A 327 13.44 17.62 -4.06
C ALA A 327 14.59 18.25 -3.27
N LYS A 328 15.82 17.98 -3.71
CA LYS A 328 17.05 18.55 -3.10
C LYS A 328 17.18 20.03 -3.40
#